data_fb3460d3bc5649653f56e29341a19a53
#
_entry.id   fb3460d3bc5649653f56e29341a19a53
#
_cell.length_a   1.000
_cell.length_b   1.000
_cell.length_c   1.000
_cell.angle_alpha   90.00
_cell.angle_beta   90.00
_cell.angle_gamma   90.00
#
_symmetry.space_group_name_H-M   'P 1'
#
loop_
_entity.id
_entity.type
_entity.pdbx_description
1 polymer ?
#
loop_
_entity_poly.entity_id
_entity_poly.type
_entity_poly.pdbx_seq_one_letter_code
_entity_poly.pdbx_strand_id
1 'polypeptide(L)'
;MSCSLHTYQNEVDVAKGKHSMTSNWDDWKWQLANCVKTIDQFERVMNIKFNHQEREKIELTVRKFPLSITPYYLSLIDRFSYQNDPIFRQAFPSPEELEVVSHDMVDPLAEDRDNPASTITHRYPDRVLFLVTKTCSMYCRHCTRKRKVGDQESFFQKSEILEGIEYIKRTRSVRDVLLSGGDPFILSDSRLDWILTQLRKIQHVQIIRIGTRVPVVLPYRITVKLIRLLKKHHPLWINTHFNHPREFTASSCQALERLANAGIPLGNQTVLLAGVNDCPRIMKVLVHKLVANRVRPYYIYQCDLSEGLNHFRTPIGKGIEIIESLQGHTSGLAVPTYVVDAPAGGGKIPLNPNYLLSLSSDRVVLRNYEGVITTYQEPSNYKSKCCEPKFAECMRHNELSHGANESFIGIEKLLSKHNRDISLTPSNNFHLH
;
A
#
# COMPACT_ATOMS: atom_id res chain seq x y z
N MET A 1 29.35 1.24 9.80
CA MET A 1 29.68 2.19 8.71
C MET A 1 28.61 3.27 8.69
N SER A 2 28.83 4.32 9.45
CA SER A 2 27.98 5.52 9.45
C SER A 2 28.49 6.43 8.33
N CYS A 3 27.92 6.30 7.15
CA CYS A 3 28.30 7.13 6.03
C CYS A 3 27.35 8.33 5.94
N SER A 4 27.86 9.50 6.32
CA SER A 4 27.69 10.81 5.70
C SER A 4 26.29 11.33 5.32
N LEU A 5 25.29 11.19 6.21
CA LEU A 5 24.07 12.02 6.12
C LEU A 5 24.37 13.52 6.30
N HIS A 6 25.42 13.86 7.04
CA HIS A 6 25.87 15.24 7.25
C HIS A 6 26.41 15.91 5.97
N THR A 7 27.05 15.17 5.08
CA THR A 7 27.60 15.71 3.84
C THR A 7 26.51 16.05 2.82
N TYR A 8 25.46 15.25 2.75
CA TYR A 8 24.34 15.48 1.84
C TYR A 8 23.47 16.67 2.27
N GLN A 9 23.23 16.81 3.56
CA GLN A 9 22.54 17.95 4.13
C GLN A 9 23.25 19.27 3.83
N ASN A 10 24.58 19.29 3.97
CA ASN A 10 25.41 20.46 3.67
C ASN A 10 25.45 20.81 2.18
N GLU A 11 25.35 19.82 1.26
CA GLU A 11 25.38 20.08 -0.19
C GLU A 11 24.03 20.59 -0.73
N VAL A 12 22.91 20.18 -0.14
CA VAL A 12 21.59 20.77 -0.44
C VAL A 12 21.50 22.20 0.08
N ASP A 13 22.16 22.49 1.20
CA ASP A 13 22.27 23.84 1.78
C ASP A 13 23.18 24.76 0.96
N VAL A 14 24.23 24.23 0.34
CA VAL A 14 25.11 24.98 -0.56
C VAL A 14 24.43 25.36 -1.88
N ALA A 15 23.55 24.51 -2.40
CA ALA A 15 22.78 24.80 -3.62
C ALA A 15 21.71 25.91 -3.44
N LYS A 16 21.37 26.27 -2.19
CA LYS A 16 20.34 27.28 -1.87
C LYS A 16 20.86 28.66 -1.50
N GLY A 17 22.18 28.93 -1.61
CA GLY A 17 22.75 30.24 -1.29
C GLY A 17 22.65 30.61 0.21
N LYS A 18 23.75 30.91 0.81
CA LYS A 18 23.98 31.28 2.22
C LYS A 18 22.88 32.17 2.82
N HIS A 19 21.84 31.52 3.42
CA HIS A 19 21.08 32.09 4.52
C HIS A 19 20.84 30.99 5.53
N SER A 20 20.93 31.27 6.81
CA SER A 20 20.83 30.36 7.97
C SER A 20 19.61 29.43 7.91
N MET A 21 19.71 28.31 7.18
CA MET A 21 18.61 27.43 6.84
C MET A 21 18.52 26.16 7.71
N THR A 22 19.28 26.07 8.79
CA THR A 22 19.27 24.91 9.69
C THR A 22 18.01 24.81 10.56
N SER A 23 17.13 25.83 10.61
CA SER A 23 15.99 25.86 11.52
C SER A 23 14.71 25.17 11.02
N ASN A 24 14.52 24.96 9.72
CA ASN A 24 13.21 24.56 9.18
C ASN A 24 13.17 23.17 8.50
N TRP A 25 14.30 22.49 8.33
CA TRP A 25 14.36 21.19 7.63
C TRP A 25 13.47 20.13 8.29
N ASP A 26 13.42 20.09 9.60
CA ASP A 26 12.64 19.14 10.38
C ASP A 26 11.16 19.57 10.55
N ASP A 27 10.78 20.75 10.04
CA ASP A 27 9.38 21.16 10.01
C ASP A 27 8.66 20.54 8.79
N TRP A 28 7.76 19.61 9.06
CA TRP A 28 6.98 18.95 8.02
C TRP A 28 6.11 19.90 7.19
N LYS A 29 5.69 21.04 7.75
CA LYS A 29 4.92 22.06 7.01
C LYS A 29 5.82 22.78 6.01
N TRP A 30 7.04 23.08 6.44
CA TRP A 30 8.05 23.63 5.53
C TRP A 30 8.36 22.65 4.39
N GLN A 31 8.52 21.35 4.69
CA GLN A 31 8.73 20.31 3.69
C GLN A 31 7.59 20.29 2.64
N LEU A 32 6.32 20.40 3.09
CA LEU A 32 5.16 20.45 2.18
C LEU A 32 5.13 21.72 1.34
N ALA A 33 5.42 22.88 1.94
CA ALA A 33 5.44 24.17 1.26
C ALA A 33 6.57 24.25 0.20
N ASN A 34 7.66 23.50 0.39
CA ASN A 34 8.83 23.47 -0.48
C ASN A 34 8.93 22.23 -1.36
N CYS A 35 7.83 21.47 -1.57
CA CYS A 35 7.81 20.38 -2.51
C CYS A 35 8.24 20.84 -3.91
N VAL A 36 9.07 20.03 -4.56
CA VAL A 36 9.44 20.22 -5.98
C VAL A 36 8.25 19.82 -6.85
N LYS A 37 7.73 20.77 -7.62
CA LYS A 37 6.51 20.60 -8.44
C LYS A 37 6.74 20.89 -9.92
N THR A 38 7.91 21.40 -10.29
CA THR A 38 8.25 21.70 -11.67
C THR A 38 9.61 21.11 -12.05
N ILE A 39 9.81 20.91 -13.35
CA ILE A 39 11.08 20.42 -13.90
C ILE A 39 12.21 21.40 -13.59
N ASP A 40 11.96 22.72 -13.72
CA ASP A 40 12.98 23.74 -13.40
C ASP A 40 13.43 23.68 -11.94
N GLN A 41 12.50 23.46 -11.00
CA GLN A 41 12.83 23.28 -9.60
C GLN A 41 13.67 22.01 -9.40
N PHE A 42 13.30 20.92 -10.06
CA PHE A 42 14.04 19.66 -9.98
C PHE A 42 15.45 19.80 -10.54
N GLU A 43 15.61 20.32 -11.77
CA GLU A 43 16.91 20.56 -12.39
C GLU A 43 17.83 21.43 -11.51
N ARG A 44 17.27 22.49 -10.93
CA ARG A 44 17.99 23.41 -10.04
C ARG A 44 18.48 22.72 -8.77
N VAL A 45 17.62 21.95 -8.10
CA VAL A 45 17.97 21.30 -6.84
C VAL A 45 18.94 20.15 -7.07
N MET A 46 18.73 19.36 -8.14
CA MET A 46 19.61 18.24 -8.48
C MET A 46 20.91 18.68 -9.17
N ASN A 47 21.01 19.96 -9.59
CA ASN A 47 22.12 20.50 -10.38
C ASN A 47 22.36 19.68 -11.66
N ILE A 48 21.29 19.37 -12.40
CA ILE A 48 21.31 18.66 -13.68
C ILE A 48 20.56 19.47 -14.72
N LYS A 49 20.72 19.07 -16.00
CA LYS A 49 19.94 19.61 -17.12
C LYS A 49 19.51 18.46 -18.02
N PHE A 50 18.21 18.38 -18.29
CA PHE A 50 17.70 17.52 -19.34
C PHE A 50 17.99 18.13 -20.71
N ASN A 51 18.25 17.30 -21.70
CA ASN A 51 18.28 17.79 -23.08
C ASN A 51 16.86 18.18 -23.54
N HIS A 52 16.77 18.90 -24.67
CA HIS A 52 15.51 19.46 -25.13
C HIS A 52 14.43 18.37 -25.35
N GLN A 53 14.79 17.24 -25.97
CA GLN A 53 13.85 16.18 -26.28
C GLN A 53 13.38 15.44 -25.03
N GLU A 54 14.27 15.16 -24.09
CA GLU A 54 13.93 14.56 -22.79
C GLU A 54 12.98 15.47 -22.02
N ARG A 55 13.31 16.76 -21.96
CA ARG A 55 12.52 17.75 -21.24
C ARG A 55 11.11 17.85 -21.80
N GLU A 56 10.95 17.93 -23.12
CA GLU A 56 9.65 18.00 -23.78
C GLU A 56 8.76 16.77 -23.41
N LYS A 57 9.33 15.56 -23.48
CA LYS A 57 8.62 14.33 -23.09
C LYS A 57 8.23 14.33 -21.61
N ILE A 58 9.12 14.79 -20.72
CA ILE A 58 8.83 14.87 -19.28
C ILE A 58 7.73 15.91 -19.04
N GLU A 59 7.74 17.06 -19.73
CA GLU A 59 6.69 18.08 -19.63
C GLU A 59 5.31 17.54 -20.01
N LEU A 60 5.23 16.76 -21.09
CA LEU A 60 3.99 16.08 -21.48
C LEU A 60 3.51 15.12 -20.36
N THR A 61 4.43 14.39 -19.76
CA THR A 61 4.11 13.48 -18.65
C THR A 61 3.59 14.25 -17.42
N VAL A 62 4.25 15.35 -17.06
CA VAL A 62 3.85 16.20 -15.92
C VAL A 62 2.47 16.82 -16.12
N ARG A 63 2.09 17.18 -17.35
CA ARG A 63 0.74 17.68 -17.66
C ARG A 63 -0.34 16.65 -17.39
N LYS A 64 -0.08 15.37 -17.70
CA LYS A 64 -1.04 14.28 -17.44
C LYS A 64 -0.97 13.80 -15.98
N PHE A 65 0.23 13.68 -15.44
CA PHE A 65 0.50 13.14 -14.11
C PHE A 65 1.39 14.10 -13.32
N PRO A 66 0.82 14.96 -12.47
CA PRO A 66 1.54 16.01 -11.77
C PRO A 66 2.77 15.54 -11.00
N LEU A 67 3.73 16.44 -10.82
CA LEU A 67 4.94 16.23 -10.03
C LEU A 67 4.77 16.84 -8.65
N SER A 68 5.11 16.11 -7.60
CA SER A 68 5.31 16.63 -6.25
C SER A 68 6.26 15.72 -5.50
N ILE A 69 7.41 16.25 -5.06
CA ILE A 69 8.42 15.52 -4.27
C ILE A 69 8.80 16.39 -3.07
N THR A 70 8.76 15.83 -1.85
CA THR A 70 9.25 16.54 -0.67
C THR A 70 10.77 16.75 -0.75
N PRO A 71 11.33 17.85 -0.22
CA PRO A 71 12.76 18.05 -0.16
C PRO A 71 13.50 16.88 0.51
N TYR A 72 12.92 16.31 1.57
CA TYR A 72 13.45 15.13 2.24
C TYR A 72 13.58 13.92 1.28
N TYR A 73 12.51 13.54 0.58
CA TYR A 73 12.57 12.36 -0.29
C TYR A 73 13.46 12.60 -1.52
N LEU A 74 13.47 13.83 -2.02
CA LEU A 74 14.39 14.27 -3.08
C LEU A 74 15.87 14.10 -2.67
N SER A 75 16.21 14.39 -1.41
CA SER A 75 17.58 14.25 -0.90
C SER A 75 18.10 12.80 -0.85
N LEU A 76 17.21 11.80 -1.02
CA LEU A 76 17.59 10.39 -1.08
C LEU A 76 18.00 9.94 -2.48
N ILE A 77 17.75 10.75 -3.51
CA ILE A 77 18.10 10.44 -4.90
C ILE A 77 19.61 10.63 -5.10
N ASP A 78 20.26 9.66 -5.70
CA ASP A 78 21.65 9.78 -6.11
C ASP A 78 21.74 10.64 -7.37
N ARG A 79 22.22 11.87 -7.24
CA ARG A 79 22.33 12.82 -8.34
C ARG A 79 23.30 12.41 -9.46
N PHE A 80 24.28 11.55 -9.15
CA PHE A 80 25.31 11.15 -10.12
C PHE A 80 24.86 9.96 -10.99
N SER A 81 23.91 9.18 -10.49
CA SER A 81 23.35 8.00 -11.18
C SER A 81 21.82 7.93 -11.10
N TYR A 82 21.16 9.10 -11.11
CA TYR A 82 19.71 9.22 -10.86
C TYR A 82 18.85 8.39 -11.82
N GLN A 83 19.27 8.22 -13.08
CA GLN A 83 18.51 7.48 -14.10
C GLN A 83 18.25 6.02 -13.70
N ASN A 84 19.17 5.40 -12.95
CA ASN A 84 19.04 4.05 -12.42
C ASN A 84 18.66 4.00 -10.94
N ASP A 85 18.35 5.16 -10.34
CA ASP A 85 18.07 5.27 -8.92
C ASP A 85 16.64 4.82 -8.60
N PRO A 86 16.44 3.80 -7.73
CA PRO A 86 15.10 3.30 -7.37
C PRO A 86 14.25 4.33 -6.62
N ILE A 87 14.84 5.34 -5.99
CA ILE A 87 14.12 6.44 -5.34
C ILE A 87 13.60 7.41 -6.40
N PHE A 88 14.46 7.78 -7.35
CA PHE A 88 14.09 8.63 -8.49
C PHE A 88 12.93 8.02 -9.29
N ARG A 89 13.03 6.74 -9.66
CA ARG A 89 11.99 6.05 -10.43
C ARG A 89 10.62 6.07 -9.76
N GLN A 90 10.56 6.09 -8.45
CA GLN A 90 9.30 6.14 -7.68
C GLN A 90 8.71 7.54 -7.55
N ALA A 91 9.48 8.60 -7.76
CA ALA A 91 9.11 9.97 -7.45
C ALA A 91 9.04 10.89 -8.68
N PHE A 92 9.96 10.71 -9.64
CA PHE A 92 10.08 11.60 -10.79
C PHE A 92 9.34 11.03 -12.02
N PRO A 93 8.60 11.87 -12.78
CA PRO A 93 7.86 11.44 -13.95
C PRO A 93 8.74 10.86 -15.03
N SER A 94 8.34 9.72 -15.60
CA SER A 94 8.99 9.11 -16.78
C SER A 94 8.10 9.26 -18.01
N PRO A 95 8.68 9.52 -19.21
CA PRO A 95 7.93 9.49 -20.47
C PRO A 95 7.20 8.16 -20.73
N GLU A 96 7.72 7.05 -20.20
CA GLU A 96 7.08 5.73 -20.29
C GLU A 96 5.69 5.68 -19.67
N GLU A 97 5.34 6.62 -18.80
CA GLU A 97 4.00 6.73 -18.21
C GLU A 97 2.92 7.16 -19.24
N LEU A 98 3.32 7.69 -20.38
CA LEU A 98 2.41 8.06 -21.47
C LEU A 98 2.13 6.90 -22.42
N GLU A 99 2.91 5.83 -22.31
CA GLU A 99 2.71 4.63 -23.13
C GLU A 99 1.48 3.87 -22.60
N VAL A 100 0.46 3.76 -23.45
CA VAL A 100 -0.77 3.03 -23.15
C VAL A 100 -0.76 1.73 -23.92
N VAL A 101 -0.95 0.62 -23.23
CA VAL A 101 -1.07 -0.71 -23.83
C VAL A 101 -2.51 -1.22 -23.78
N SER A 102 -2.85 -2.19 -24.63
CA SER A 102 -4.24 -2.64 -24.82
C SER A 102 -4.94 -3.16 -23.56
N HIS A 103 -4.19 -3.58 -22.56
CA HIS A 103 -4.72 -4.09 -21.28
C HIS A 103 -4.64 -3.09 -20.14
N ASP A 104 -4.25 -1.83 -20.40
CA ASP A 104 -4.31 -0.77 -19.40
C ASP A 104 -5.75 -0.37 -19.10
N MET A 105 -6.02 -0.12 -17.83
CA MET A 105 -7.33 0.23 -17.32
C MET A 105 -7.27 1.57 -16.57
N VAL A 106 -8.30 2.41 -16.78
CA VAL A 106 -8.46 3.67 -16.03
C VAL A 106 -8.79 3.38 -14.56
N ASP A 107 -9.62 2.35 -14.30
CA ASP A 107 -10.02 1.91 -12.97
C ASP A 107 -9.83 0.38 -12.82
N PRO A 108 -8.58 -0.10 -12.69
CA PRO A 108 -8.31 -1.54 -12.64
C PRO A 108 -8.95 -2.23 -11.43
N LEU A 109 -9.24 -1.47 -10.38
CA LEU A 109 -9.83 -1.97 -9.14
C LEU A 109 -11.36 -1.85 -9.13
N ALA A 110 -11.99 -1.28 -10.17
CA ALA A 110 -13.43 -0.99 -10.23
C ALA A 110 -13.95 -0.26 -8.97
N GLU A 111 -13.15 0.70 -8.47
CA GLU A 111 -13.52 1.46 -7.27
C GLU A 111 -14.80 2.26 -7.46
N ASP A 112 -15.05 2.75 -8.69
CA ASP A 112 -16.22 3.57 -8.99
C ASP A 112 -17.52 2.77 -8.92
N ARG A 113 -17.48 1.47 -9.30
CA ARG A 113 -18.62 0.55 -9.17
C ARG A 113 -18.94 0.25 -7.71
N ASP A 114 -17.92 0.12 -6.86
CA ASP A 114 -18.05 -0.26 -5.46
C ASP A 114 -18.18 0.97 -4.53
N ASN A 115 -18.67 2.09 -5.05
CA ASN A 115 -18.71 3.40 -4.38
C ASN A 115 -20.15 3.76 -3.95
N PRO A 116 -20.63 3.33 -2.76
CA PRO A 116 -21.97 3.66 -2.25
C PRO A 116 -22.09 5.11 -1.74
N ALA A 117 -20.98 5.80 -1.55
CA ALA A 117 -20.85 7.21 -1.22
C ALA A 117 -19.53 7.74 -1.79
N SER A 118 -19.43 9.03 -2.09
CA SER A 118 -18.26 9.64 -2.78
C SER A 118 -16.91 9.38 -2.09
N THR A 119 -16.93 9.10 -0.80
CA THR A 119 -15.74 8.85 0.04
C THR A 119 -15.57 7.39 0.44
N ILE A 120 -16.45 6.48 0.02
CA ILE A 120 -16.44 5.07 0.43
C ILE A 120 -16.25 4.16 -0.78
N THR A 121 -15.36 3.19 -0.66
CA THR A 121 -15.32 2.01 -1.54
C THR A 121 -15.61 0.77 -0.69
N HIS A 122 -16.70 0.05 -0.99
CA HIS A 122 -17.17 -1.09 -0.22
C HIS A 122 -17.23 -2.37 -1.08
N ARG A 123 -16.10 -3.07 -1.19
CA ARG A 123 -15.96 -4.31 -1.96
C ARG A 123 -16.15 -5.56 -1.12
N TYR A 124 -15.65 -5.54 0.11
CA TYR A 124 -15.61 -6.70 0.99
C TYR A 124 -16.71 -6.62 2.03
N PRO A 125 -17.34 -7.75 2.42
CA PRO A 125 -18.54 -7.71 3.25
C PRO A 125 -18.38 -7.04 4.61
N ASP A 126 -17.16 -7.05 5.19
CA ASP A 126 -16.91 -6.62 6.58
C ASP A 126 -16.02 -5.38 6.70
N ARG A 127 -15.58 -4.78 5.58
CA ARG A 127 -14.64 -3.66 5.60
C ARG A 127 -14.80 -2.70 4.45
N VAL A 128 -14.48 -1.44 4.72
CA VAL A 128 -14.53 -0.36 3.72
C VAL A 128 -13.21 0.38 3.63
N LEU A 129 -12.94 0.92 2.45
CA LEU A 129 -11.97 1.96 2.23
C LEU A 129 -12.68 3.31 2.38
N PHE A 130 -12.16 4.17 3.26
CA PHE A 130 -12.67 5.50 3.50
C PHE A 130 -11.67 6.55 3.02
N LEU A 131 -12.00 7.22 1.94
CA LEU A 131 -11.18 8.27 1.33
C LEU A 131 -11.41 9.58 2.09
N VAL A 132 -10.40 10.05 2.82
CA VAL A 132 -10.53 11.25 3.68
C VAL A 132 -9.83 12.48 3.13
N THR A 133 -9.02 12.31 2.07
CA THR A 133 -8.31 13.37 1.35
C THR A 133 -7.96 12.94 -0.06
N LYS A 134 -7.82 13.90 -0.99
CA LYS A 134 -7.31 13.67 -2.36
C LYS A 134 -5.85 14.08 -2.52
N THR A 135 -5.23 14.64 -1.47
CA THR A 135 -3.89 15.21 -1.51
C THR A 135 -2.85 14.26 -0.91
N CYS A 136 -1.63 14.30 -1.44
CA CYS A 136 -0.46 13.60 -0.92
C CYS A 136 0.71 14.56 -0.71
N SER A 137 1.65 14.19 0.17
CA SER A 137 2.92 14.91 0.30
C SER A 137 3.85 14.68 -0.89
N MET A 138 3.73 13.53 -1.55
CA MET A 138 4.46 13.17 -2.76
C MET A 138 3.54 12.36 -3.69
N TYR A 139 3.65 12.59 -5.00
CA TYR A 139 2.91 11.80 -5.99
C TYR A 139 3.75 10.60 -6.44
N CYS A 140 3.42 9.43 -5.87
CA CYS A 140 4.06 8.18 -6.22
C CYS A 140 3.82 7.82 -7.68
N ARG A 141 4.88 7.53 -8.46
CA ARG A 141 4.73 7.22 -9.88
C ARG A 141 4.00 5.89 -10.13
N HIS A 142 4.03 4.99 -9.15
CA HIS A 142 3.31 3.70 -9.14
C HIS A 142 1.91 3.77 -8.49
N CYS A 143 1.31 4.95 -8.36
CA CYS A 143 0.01 5.11 -7.72
C CYS A 143 -1.12 4.63 -8.64
N THR A 144 -1.93 3.65 -8.19
CA THR A 144 -3.10 3.16 -8.91
C THR A 144 -4.24 4.19 -8.99
N ARG A 145 -4.24 5.16 -8.06
CA ARG A 145 -5.23 6.24 -8.02
C ARG A 145 -4.73 7.54 -8.66
N LYS A 146 -3.77 7.48 -9.61
CA LYS A 146 -3.28 8.67 -10.33
C LYS A 146 -4.41 9.55 -10.87
N ARG A 147 -5.50 8.94 -11.34
CA ARG A 147 -6.68 9.62 -11.87
C ARG A 147 -7.47 10.43 -10.83
N LYS A 148 -7.34 10.08 -9.54
CA LYS A 148 -8.09 10.69 -8.42
C LYS A 148 -7.22 11.57 -7.52
N VAL A 149 -5.89 11.51 -7.65
CA VAL A 149 -4.92 12.17 -6.79
C VAL A 149 -4.15 13.21 -7.59
N GLY A 150 -3.91 14.37 -6.99
CA GLY A 150 -3.10 15.42 -7.61
C GLY A 150 -3.90 16.62 -8.11
N ASP A 151 -5.23 16.56 -8.09
CA ASP A 151 -6.06 17.74 -8.26
C ASP A 151 -5.95 18.60 -6.98
N GLN A 152 -5.14 19.66 -7.07
CA GLN A 152 -4.83 20.54 -5.94
C GLN A 152 -6.03 21.34 -5.44
N GLU A 153 -7.09 21.46 -6.23
CA GLU A 153 -8.28 22.26 -5.91
C GLU A 153 -9.41 21.43 -5.27
N SER A 154 -9.35 20.11 -5.31
CA SER A 154 -10.43 19.26 -4.83
C SER A 154 -10.14 18.64 -3.46
N PHE A 155 -10.67 19.26 -2.41
CA PHE A 155 -10.75 18.68 -1.08
C PHE A 155 -12.13 18.08 -0.87
N PHE A 156 -12.19 16.94 -0.18
CA PHE A 156 -13.49 16.46 0.31
C PHE A 156 -14.08 17.48 1.29
N GLN A 157 -15.30 17.90 1.02
CA GLN A 157 -16.06 18.77 1.91
C GLN A 157 -16.40 18.00 3.21
N LYS A 158 -16.67 18.73 4.28
CA LYS A 158 -17.07 18.13 5.55
C LYS A 158 -18.36 17.31 5.42
N SER A 159 -19.27 17.73 4.56
CA SER A 159 -20.52 17.01 4.22
C SER A 159 -20.27 15.66 3.59
N GLU A 160 -19.33 15.55 2.64
CA GLU A 160 -18.97 14.28 1.99
C GLU A 160 -18.35 13.29 2.99
N ILE A 161 -17.49 13.78 3.90
CA ILE A 161 -16.92 12.95 4.97
C ILE A 161 -18.02 12.48 5.94
N LEU A 162 -19.00 13.34 6.28
CA LEU A 162 -20.13 12.97 7.12
C LEU A 162 -21.04 11.94 6.45
N GLU A 163 -21.28 12.06 5.15
CA GLU A 163 -22.02 11.06 4.36
C GLU A 163 -21.34 9.67 4.44
N GLY A 164 -20.02 9.63 4.26
CA GLY A 164 -19.23 8.39 4.42
C GLY A 164 -19.34 7.80 5.83
N ILE A 165 -19.27 8.64 6.87
CA ILE A 165 -19.42 8.20 8.26
C ILE A 165 -20.84 7.65 8.50
N GLU A 166 -21.88 8.30 7.98
CA GLU A 166 -23.25 7.84 8.14
C GLU A 166 -23.49 6.53 7.36
N TYR A 167 -22.87 6.36 6.18
CA TYR A 167 -22.88 5.08 5.48
C TYR A 167 -22.31 3.95 6.36
N ILE A 168 -21.11 4.18 6.94
CA ILE A 168 -20.47 3.21 7.82
C ILE A 168 -21.39 2.89 9.02
N LYS A 169 -21.98 3.90 9.64
CA LYS A 169 -22.85 3.76 10.81
C LYS A 169 -24.10 2.93 10.55
N ARG A 170 -24.74 3.10 9.38
CA ARG A 170 -25.92 2.31 9.00
C ARG A 170 -25.59 0.89 8.54
N THR A 171 -24.35 0.64 8.08
CA THR A 171 -23.91 -0.65 7.54
C THR A 171 -23.27 -1.50 8.62
N ARG A 172 -24.07 -2.22 9.39
CA ARG A 172 -23.60 -2.94 10.60
C ARG A 172 -22.60 -4.07 10.33
N SER A 173 -22.52 -4.59 9.12
CA SER A 173 -21.51 -5.58 8.73
C SER A 173 -20.09 -5.02 8.68
N VAL A 174 -19.94 -3.69 8.54
CA VAL A 174 -18.62 -3.02 8.46
C VAL A 174 -18.00 -2.95 9.85
N ARG A 175 -17.04 -3.79 10.11
CA ARG A 175 -16.26 -3.82 11.36
C ARG A 175 -14.87 -3.22 11.25
N ASP A 176 -14.36 -3.04 10.02
CA ASP A 176 -13.00 -2.58 9.73
C ASP A 176 -13.06 -1.41 8.73
N VAL A 177 -12.46 -0.29 9.10
CA VAL A 177 -12.41 0.94 8.30
C VAL A 177 -10.97 1.31 8.01
N LEU A 178 -10.60 1.31 6.72
CA LEU A 178 -9.29 1.76 6.25
C LEU A 178 -9.35 3.20 5.77
N LEU A 179 -8.79 4.14 6.54
CA LEU A 179 -8.59 5.52 6.09
C LEU A 179 -7.49 5.57 5.04
N SER A 180 -7.77 6.20 3.91
CA SER A 180 -6.88 6.36 2.76
C SER A 180 -7.28 7.58 1.92
N GLY A 181 -7.07 7.53 0.62
CA GLY A 181 -7.38 8.58 -0.34
C GLY A 181 -6.12 9.01 -1.06
N GLY A 182 -5.71 10.28 -0.89
CA GLY A 182 -4.32 10.70 -0.97
C GLY A 182 -3.56 10.10 0.22
N ASP A 183 -3.02 10.91 1.10
CA ASP A 183 -2.41 10.40 2.33
C ASP A 183 -3.09 11.02 3.57
N PRO A 184 -3.74 10.21 4.44
CA PRO A 184 -4.46 10.74 5.61
C PRO A 184 -3.60 11.55 6.57
N PHE A 185 -2.29 11.30 6.63
CA PHE A 185 -1.42 12.01 7.56
C PHE A 185 -1.04 13.43 7.13
N ILE A 186 -1.41 13.86 5.92
CA ILE A 186 -1.28 15.28 5.56
C ILE A 186 -2.43 16.14 6.08
N LEU A 187 -3.52 15.54 6.53
CA LEU A 187 -4.58 16.27 7.21
C LEU A 187 -4.06 16.97 8.46
N SER A 188 -4.69 18.07 8.83
CA SER A 188 -4.42 18.70 10.13
C SER A 188 -4.75 17.74 11.27
N ASP A 189 -4.02 17.87 12.39
CA ASP A 189 -4.28 17.04 13.57
C ASP A 189 -5.74 17.13 14.02
N SER A 190 -6.34 18.32 13.98
CA SER A 190 -7.73 18.54 14.37
C SER A 190 -8.74 17.83 13.46
N ARG A 191 -8.49 17.83 12.14
CA ARG A 191 -9.37 17.13 11.18
C ARG A 191 -9.24 15.62 11.32
N LEU A 192 -8.02 15.11 11.49
CA LEU A 192 -7.78 13.69 11.71
C LEU A 192 -8.42 13.20 13.02
N ASP A 193 -8.22 13.95 14.12
CA ASP A 193 -8.82 13.65 15.43
C ASP A 193 -10.35 13.61 15.36
N TRP A 194 -10.95 14.59 14.66
CA TRP A 194 -12.39 14.62 14.45
C TRP A 194 -12.90 13.39 13.69
N ILE A 195 -12.27 13.00 12.58
CA ILE A 195 -12.68 11.80 11.81
C ILE A 195 -12.58 10.55 12.69
N LEU A 196 -11.44 10.34 13.35
CA LEU A 196 -11.22 9.19 14.22
C LEU A 196 -12.22 9.14 15.38
N THR A 197 -12.54 10.31 15.98
CA THR A 197 -13.55 10.42 17.04
C THR A 197 -14.94 10.02 16.54
N GLN A 198 -15.35 10.42 15.32
CA GLN A 198 -16.64 10.02 14.77
C GLN A 198 -16.70 8.50 14.54
N LEU A 199 -15.64 7.92 13.98
CA LEU A 199 -15.58 6.47 13.74
C LEU A 199 -15.62 5.67 15.05
N ARG A 200 -14.95 6.12 16.11
CA ARG A 200 -14.96 5.46 17.42
C ARG A 200 -16.31 5.50 18.15
N LYS A 201 -17.21 6.40 17.77
CA LYS A 201 -18.60 6.39 18.26
C LYS A 201 -19.47 5.28 17.65
N ILE A 202 -19.01 4.65 16.58
CA ILE A 202 -19.75 3.58 15.89
C ILE A 202 -19.37 2.24 16.54
N GLN A 203 -20.28 1.65 17.31
CA GLN A 203 -20.01 0.48 18.16
C GLN A 203 -19.52 -0.76 17.40
N HIS A 204 -20.01 -0.99 16.19
CA HIS A 204 -19.62 -2.16 15.39
C HIS A 204 -18.28 -1.97 14.65
N VAL A 205 -17.70 -0.75 14.61
CA VAL A 205 -16.38 -0.52 14.07
C VAL A 205 -15.31 -0.91 15.09
N GLN A 206 -14.78 -2.11 14.94
CA GLN A 206 -13.79 -2.68 15.84
C GLN A 206 -12.37 -2.24 15.47
N ILE A 207 -12.06 -2.17 14.18
CA ILE A 207 -10.73 -1.91 13.63
C ILE A 207 -10.74 -0.61 12.83
N ILE A 208 -9.81 0.29 13.14
CA ILE A 208 -9.49 1.43 12.28
C ILE A 208 -8.06 1.26 11.81
N ARG A 209 -7.86 1.34 10.49
CA ARG A 209 -6.55 1.29 9.86
C ARG A 209 -6.26 2.59 9.13
N ILE A 210 -5.01 3.01 9.10
CA ILE A 210 -4.55 4.15 8.31
C ILE A 210 -3.49 3.67 7.33
N GLY A 211 -3.75 3.84 6.02
CA GLY A 211 -2.77 3.63 4.97
C GLY A 211 -2.02 4.93 4.69
N THR A 212 -0.70 4.94 4.85
CA THR A 212 0.10 6.15 4.71
C THR A 212 1.51 5.86 4.19
N ARG A 213 2.02 6.74 3.35
CA ARG A 213 3.44 6.73 2.94
C ARG A 213 4.26 7.82 3.66
N VAL A 214 3.64 8.61 4.52
CA VAL A 214 4.29 9.71 5.25
C VAL A 214 5.54 9.28 6.03
N PRO A 215 5.60 8.13 6.73
CA PRO A 215 6.85 7.71 7.38
C PRO A 215 8.04 7.56 6.42
N VAL A 216 7.76 7.32 5.12
CA VAL A 216 8.76 7.15 4.06
C VAL A 216 9.14 8.48 3.42
N VAL A 217 8.15 9.33 3.09
CA VAL A 217 8.35 10.51 2.23
C VAL A 217 8.33 11.83 3.00
N LEU A 218 7.85 11.82 4.24
CA LEU A 218 7.73 13.00 5.11
C LEU A 218 7.81 12.61 6.59
N PRO A 219 8.89 11.93 7.06
CA PRO A 219 8.98 11.37 8.41
C PRO A 219 8.79 12.40 9.53
N TYR A 220 9.16 13.65 9.31
CA TYR A 220 9.01 14.76 10.26
C TYR A 220 7.55 15.06 10.64
N ARG A 221 6.58 14.60 9.84
CA ARG A 221 5.14 14.69 10.16
C ARG A 221 4.75 13.79 11.33
N ILE A 222 5.53 12.76 11.64
CA ILE A 222 5.29 11.88 12.79
C ILE A 222 5.76 12.57 14.07
N THR A 223 5.06 13.64 14.43
CA THR A 223 5.37 14.49 15.58
C THR A 223 4.85 13.87 16.88
N VAL A 224 5.41 14.32 18.02
CA VAL A 224 4.91 13.95 19.35
C VAL A 224 3.41 14.28 19.51
N LYS A 225 2.96 15.39 18.91
CA LYS A 225 1.56 15.81 18.94
C LYS A 225 0.67 14.82 18.19
N LEU A 226 1.06 14.39 16.99
CA LEU A 226 0.35 13.36 16.23
C LEU A 226 0.30 12.05 17.01
N ILE A 227 1.42 11.61 17.59
CA ILE A 227 1.47 10.39 18.39
C ILE A 227 0.49 10.43 19.58
N ARG A 228 0.45 11.54 20.30
CA ARG A 228 -0.52 11.73 21.42
C ARG A 228 -1.97 11.65 20.94
N LEU A 229 -2.25 12.21 19.76
CA LEU A 229 -3.56 12.13 19.14
C LEU A 229 -3.92 10.68 18.81
N LEU A 230 -3.05 9.97 18.08
CA LEU A 230 -3.33 8.60 17.65
C LEU A 230 -3.55 7.65 18.81
N LYS A 231 -2.82 7.82 19.93
CA LYS A 231 -2.98 7.02 21.16
C LYS A 231 -4.38 7.08 21.76
N LYS A 232 -5.15 8.14 21.53
CA LYS A 232 -6.53 8.26 22.03
C LYS A 232 -7.51 7.33 21.30
N HIS A 233 -7.14 6.86 20.12
CA HIS A 233 -8.04 6.15 19.21
C HIS A 233 -7.72 4.65 19.06
N HIS A 234 -7.01 4.05 20.03
CA HIS A 234 -6.79 2.60 20.03
C HIS A 234 -8.11 1.80 20.10
N PRO A 235 -8.14 0.60 19.50
CA PRO A 235 -7.10 -0.07 18.70
C PRO A 235 -6.98 0.53 17.30
N LEU A 236 -5.78 1.01 16.93
CA LEU A 236 -5.47 1.64 15.66
C LEU A 236 -4.30 0.90 14.99
N TRP A 237 -4.39 0.65 13.69
CA TRP A 237 -3.36 0.00 12.88
C TRP A 237 -2.84 0.96 11.82
N ILE A 238 -1.55 0.91 11.54
CA ILE A 238 -0.95 1.71 10.47
C ILE A 238 -0.27 0.79 9.47
N ASN A 239 -0.63 0.95 8.18
CA ASN A 239 0.07 0.32 7.08
C ASN A 239 0.93 1.36 6.37
N THR A 240 2.24 1.16 6.41
CA THR A 240 3.23 1.97 5.70
C THR A 240 3.46 1.45 4.28
N HIS A 241 4.27 2.19 3.50
CA HIS A 241 4.53 1.85 2.11
C HIS A 241 6.00 2.08 1.75
N PHE A 242 6.88 1.20 2.25
CA PHE A 242 8.27 1.10 1.86
C PHE A 242 8.39 0.14 0.67
N ASN A 243 9.09 0.55 -0.37
CA ASN A 243 9.35 -0.27 -1.56
C ASN A 243 10.83 -0.61 -1.74
N HIS A 244 11.76 0.14 -1.11
CA HIS A 244 13.18 -0.08 -1.30
C HIS A 244 13.97 0.08 0.01
N PRO A 245 15.05 -0.71 0.24
CA PRO A 245 15.88 -0.60 1.45
C PRO A 245 16.50 0.78 1.69
N ARG A 246 16.72 1.58 0.66
CA ARG A 246 17.28 2.94 0.78
C ARG A 246 16.31 3.96 1.36
N GLU A 247 15.03 3.65 1.44
CA GLU A 247 14.02 4.47 2.11
C GLU A 247 14.14 4.43 3.65
N PHE A 248 14.91 3.49 4.19
CA PHE A 248 15.22 3.41 5.61
C PHE A 248 16.40 4.34 5.96
N THR A 249 16.08 5.53 6.38
CA THR A 249 17.00 6.53 6.90
C THR A 249 16.86 6.65 8.43
N ALA A 250 17.73 7.41 9.09
CA ALA A 250 17.58 7.70 10.51
C ALA A 250 16.22 8.35 10.82
N SER A 251 15.77 9.30 9.99
CA SER A 251 14.48 9.99 10.18
C SER A 251 13.27 9.08 9.97
N SER A 252 13.27 8.23 8.93
CA SER A 252 12.16 7.28 8.70
C SER A 252 12.12 6.19 9.79
N CYS A 253 13.28 5.68 10.24
CA CYS A 253 13.35 4.72 11.34
C CYS A 253 12.84 5.35 12.65
N GLN A 254 13.22 6.60 12.97
CA GLN A 254 12.69 7.30 14.13
C GLN A 254 11.18 7.52 14.07
N ALA A 255 10.63 7.81 12.88
CA ALA A 255 9.19 7.92 12.69
C ALA A 255 8.47 6.60 12.99
N LEU A 256 9.00 5.47 12.48
CA LEU A 256 8.47 4.13 12.76
C LEU A 256 8.58 3.80 14.26
N GLU A 257 9.72 4.10 14.87
CA GLU A 257 9.93 3.88 16.29
C GLU A 257 8.92 4.63 17.16
N ARG A 258 8.65 5.91 16.85
CA ARG A 258 7.62 6.71 17.56
C ARG A 258 6.24 6.07 17.48
N LEU A 259 5.85 5.57 16.29
CA LEU A 259 4.57 4.90 16.09
C LEU A 259 4.50 3.57 16.86
N ALA A 260 5.54 2.74 16.76
CA ALA A 260 5.61 1.45 17.45
C ALA A 260 5.66 1.60 18.98
N ASN A 261 6.41 2.61 19.51
CA ASN A 261 6.44 2.93 20.95
C ASN A 261 5.11 3.48 21.47
N ALA A 262 4.24 3.97 20.59
CA ALA A 262 2.88 4.35 20.92
C ALA A 262 1.93 3.14 21.08
N GLY A 263 2.41 1.91 20.88
CA GLY A 263 1.61 0.69 20.91
C GLY A 263 0.78 0.49 19.64
N ILE A 264 1.13 1.14 18.52
CA ILE A 264 0.43 1.01 17.25
C ILE A 264 1.06 -0.13 16.45
N PRO A 265 0.31 -1.19 16.11
CA PRO A 265 0.78 -2.23 15.19
C PRO A 265 1.07 -1.65 13.82
N LEU A 266 2.26 -1.99 13.27
CA LEU A 266 2.71 -1.50 11.97
C LEU A 266 2.78 -2.64 10.95
N GLY A 267 2.19 -2.41 9.78
CA GLY A 267 2.33 -3.25 8.60
C GLY A 267 2.95 -2.47 7.43
N ASN A 268 3.53 -3.18 6.47
CA ASN A 268 4.02 -2.58 5.23
C ASN A 268 3.36 -3.22 4.02
N GLN A 269 2.97 -2.39 3.09
CA GLN A 269 2.40 -2.76 1.79
C GLN A 269 3.39 -2.35 0.70
N THR A 270 4.18 -3.31 0.23
CA THR A 270 5.14 -3.10 -0.88
C THR A 270 4.44 -3.34 -2.21
N VAL A 271 4.71 -2.53 -3.23
CA VAL A 271 4.37 -2.85 -4.62
C VAL A 271 5.62 -3.41 -5.30
N LEU A 272 5.47 -4.51 -6.03
CA LEU A 272 6.54 -5.10 -6.83
C LEU A 272 6.71 -4.29 -8.11
N LEU A 273 7.87 -3.65 -8.26
CA LEU A 273 8.15 -2.66 -9.31
C LEU A 273 9.43 -3.02 -10.06
N ALA A 274 9.33 -3.15 -11.36
CA ALA A 274 10.48 -3.37 -12.25
C ALA A 274 11.50 -2.23 -12.10
N GLY A 275 12.77 -2.62 -11.93
CA GLY A 275 13.89 -1.68 -11.77
C GLY A 275 13.91 -0.94 -10.44
N VAL A 276 13.08 -1.36 -9.47
CA VAL A 276 13.07 -0.82 -8.10
C VAL A 276 13.36 -1.91 -7.08
N ASN A 277 12.56 -2.97 -7.05
CA ASN A 277 12.64 -4.01 -6.03
C ASN A 277 12.36 -5.43 -6.55
N ASP A 278 12.39 -5.63 -7.86
CA ASP A 278 12.15 -6.89 -8.55
C ASP A 278 13.31 -7.90 -8.46
N CYS A 279 14.20 -7.71 -7.51
CA CYS A 279 15.31 -8.59 -7.20
C CYS A 279 15.09 -9.28 -5.83
N PRO A 280 15.18 -10.62 -5.74
CA PRO A 280 15.05 -11.35 -4.47
C PRO A 280 15.98 -10.84 -3.36
N ARG A 281 17.22 -10.43 -3.71
CA ARG A 281 18.18 -9.90 -2.74
C ARG A 281 17.74 -8.54 -2.17
N ILE A 282 17.23 -7.65 -3.01
CA ILE A 282 16.69 -6.34 -2.58
C ILE A 282 15.50 -6.55 -1.67
N MET A 283 14.57 -7.44 -2.08
CA MET A 283 13.37 -7.74 -1.29
C MET A 283 13.74 -8.36 0.06
N LYS A 284 14.70 -9.27 0.11
CA LYS A 284 15.19 -9.86 1.37
C LYS A 284 15.73 -8.79 2.33
N VAL A 285 16.53 -7.85 1.83
CA VAL A 285 17.04 -6.72 2.65
C VAL A 285 15.89 -5.83 3.11
N LEU A 286 14.91 -5.56 2.24
CA LEU A 286 13.73 -4.74 2.56
C LEU A 286 12.94 -5.36 3.72
N VAL A 287 12.57 -6.64 3.63
CA VAL A 287 11.76 -7.29 4.67
C VAL A 287 12.52 -7.43 5.99
N HIS A 288 13.83 -7.63 5.94
CA HIS A 288 14.66 -7.64 7.15
C HIS A 288 14.68 -6.27 7.84
N LYS A 289 14.85 -5.18 7.09
CA LYS A 289 14.79 -3.81 7.64
C LYS A 289 13.42 -3.49 8.21
N LEU A 290 12.33 -3.93 7.58
CA LEU A 290 10.98 -3.78 8.10
C LEU A 290 10.84 -4.42 9.48
N VAL A 291 11.18 -5.71 9.61
CA VAL A 291 11.06 -6.44 10.89
C VAL A 291 11.96 -5.84 11.96
N ALA A 292 13.21 -5.46 11.61
CA ALA A 292 14.13 -4.79 12.54
C ALA A 292 13.57 -3.45 13.08
N ASN A 293 12.68 -2.79 12.32
CA ASN A 293 11.96 -1.57 12.72
C ASN A 293 10.56 -1.84 13.27
N ARG A 294 10.24 -3.07 13.66
CA ARG A 294 8.94 -3.48 14.21
C ARG A 294 7.76 -3.25 13.26
N VAL A 295 8.02 -3.33 11.95
CA VAL A 295 7.01 -3.27 10.90
C VAL A 295 6.86 -4.65 10.28
N ARG A 296 5.66 -5.21 10.32
CA ARG A 296 5.36 -6.48 9.68
C ARG A 296 5.30 -6.29 8.16
N PRO A 297 6.10 -7.01 7.34
CA PRO A 297 5.83 -7.14 5.92
C PRO A 297 4.44 -7.77 5.75
N TYR A 298 3.46 -6.97 5.30
CA TYR A 298 2.07 -7.42 5.24
C TYR A 298 1.75 -7.97 3.87
N TYR A 299 1.86 -7.14 2.84
CA TYR A 299 1.66 -7.54 1.45
C TYR A 299 2.83 -7.13 0.56
N ILE A 300 3.08 -7.96 -0.48
CA ILE A 300 3.65 -7.52 -1.74
C ILE A 300 2.51 -7.52 -2.75
N TYR A 301 2.22 -6.36 -3.34
CA TYR A 301 1.25 -6.23 -4.42
C TYR A 301 1.93 -6.41 -5.77
N GLN A 302 1.36 -7.22 -6.64
CA GLN A 302 1.66 -7.12 -8.07
C GLN A 302 1.27 -5.72 -8.54
N CYS A 303 2.08 -5.10 -9.40
CA CYS A 303 1.75 -3.80 -9.97
C CYS A 303 0.49 -3.92 -10.84
N ASP A 304 -0.52 -3.08 -10.55
CA ASP A 304 -1.83 -3.13 -11.21
C ASP A 304 -1.78 -2.75 -12.70
N LEU A 305 -2.82 -3.15 -13.43
CA LEU A 305 -3.02 -2.82 -14.86
C LEU A 305 -3.53 -1.38 -15.05
N SER A 306 -3.04 -0.43 -14.25
CA SER A 306 -3.42 0.98 -14.36
C SER A 306 -2.64 1.68 -15.46
N GLU A 307 -3.29 2.62 -16.15
CA GLU A 307 -2.61 3.49 -17.12
C GLU A 307 -1.38 4.18 -16.50
N GLY A 308 -0.29 4.25 -17.26
CA GLY A 308 0.96 4.88 -16.85
C GLY A 308 1.77 4.07 -15.83
N LEU A 309 1.48 2.76 -15.66
CA LEU A 309 2.24 1.86 -14.79
C LEU A 309 2.92 0.73 -15.55
N ASN A 310 2.76 0.62 -16.86
CA ASN A 310 3.24 -0.52 -17.64
C ASN A 310 4.75 -0.77 -17.44
N HIS A 311 5.56 0.28 -17.42
CA HIS A 311 7.02 0.22 -17.25
C HIS A 311 7.47 -0.27 -15.85
N PHE A 312 6.55 -0.34 -14.87
CA PHE A 312 6.80 -0.90 -13.55
C PHE A 312 6.34 -2.34 -13.39
N ARG A 313 5.61 -2.88 -14.36
CA ARG A 313 5.06 -4.23 -14.23
C ARG A 313 6.14 -5.29 -14.33
N THR A 314 6.02 -6.32 -13.52
CA THR A 314 6.83 -7.53 -13.56
C THR A 314 5.95 -8.71 -13.95
N PRO A 315 6.51 -9.80 -14.49
CA PRO A 315 5.78 -11.06 -14.58
C PRO A 315 5.35 -11.55 -13.19
N ILE A 316 4.17 -12.18 -13.08
CA ILE A 316 3.67 -12.80 -11.83
C ILE A 316 4.68 -13.80 -11.26
N GLY A 317 5.33 -14.58 -12.13
CA GLY A 317 6.38 -15.52 -11.74
C GLY A 317 7.53 -14.90 -10.95
N LYS A 318 7.84 -13.60 -11.20
CA LYS A 318 8.87 -12.87 -10.43
C LYS A 318 8.46 -12.68 -8.96
N GLY A 319 7.20 -12.40 -8.69
CA GLY A 319 6.69 -12.30 -7.32
C GLY A 319 6.72 -13.66 -6.60
N ILE A 320 6.37 -14.75 -7.30
CA ILE A 320 6.45 -16.12 -6.78
C ILE A 320 7.90 -16.49 -6.46
N GLU A 321 8.85 -16.21 -7.36
CA GLU A 321 10.29 -16.39 -7.15
C GLU A 321 10.80 -15.67 -5.90
N ILE A 322 10.36 -14.42 -5.71
CA ILE A 322 10.71 -13.63 -4.52
C ILE A 322 10.18 -14.29 -3.25
N ILE A 323 8.92 -14.71 -3.21
CA ILE A 323 8.36 -15.38 -2.03
C ILE A 323 9.09 -16.68 -1.76
N GLU A 324 9.39 -17.49 -2.78
CA GLU A 324 10.14 -18.73 -2.64
C GLU A 324 11.54 -18.48 -2.08
N SER A 325 12.20 -17.40 -2.49
CA SER A 325 13.52 -17.00 -1.98
C SER A 325 13.52 -16.54 -0.50
N LEU A 326 12.36 -16.19 0.03
CA LEU A 326 12.19 -15.79 1.43
C LEU A 326 11.74 -16.95 2.32
N GLN A 327 10.84 -17.78 1.82
CA GLN A 327 10.20 -18.84 2.60
C GLN A 327 11.20 -19.94 2.94
N GLY A 328 11.36 -20.24 4.24
CA GLY A 328 12.39 -21.16 4.73
C GLY A 328 13.80 -20.54 4.82
N HIS A 329 14.07 -19.43 4.13
CA HIS A 329 15.38 -18.76 4.11
C HIS A 329 15.46 -17.51 5.00
N THR A 330 14.38 -17.17 5.70
CA THR A 330 14.30 -16.11 6.71
C THR A 330 13.18 -16.41 7.71
N SER A 331 13.07 -15.57 8.77
CA SER A 331 11.97 -15.69 9.74
C SER A 331 10.61 -15.57 9.06
N GLY A 332 9.63 -16.40 9.46
CA GLY A 332 8.24 -16.28 9.00
C GLY A 332 7.63 -14.91 9.29
N LEU A 333 8.14 -14.14 10.27
CA LEU A 333 7.75 -12.75 10.51
C LEU A 333 8.12 -11.82 9.35
N ALA A 334 9.14 -12.18 8.56
CA ALA A 334 9.66 -11.39 7.44
C ALA A 334 9.05 -11.80 6.09
N VAL A 335 8.24 -12.86 6.04
CA VAL A 335 7.60 -13.32 4.80
C VAL A 335 6.24 -12.66 4.62
N PRO A 336 6.06 -11.77 3.61
CA PRO A 336 4.77 -11.16 3.28
C PRO A 336 3.88 -12.12 2.49
N THR A 337 2.59 -11.77 2.39
CA THR A 337 1.71 -12.40 1.40
C THR A 337 1.85 -11.67 0.06
N TYR A 338 2.20 -12.39 -0.99
CA TYR A 338 2.17 -11.84 -2.35
C TYR A 338 0.76 -11.94 -2.91
N VAL A 339 0.24 -10.83 -3.45
CA VAL A 339 -1.15 -10.74 -3.94
C VAL A 339 -1.23 -10.03 -5.29
N VAL A 340 -2.17 -10.49 -6.09
CA VAL A 340 -2.65 -9.79 -7.28
C VAL A 340 -4.04 -9.26 -6.97
N ASP A 341 -4.30 -7.99 -7.21
CA ASP A 341 -5.66 -7.49 -7.25
C ASP A 341 -6.28 -7.91 -8.59
N ALA A 342 -7.31 -8.74 -8.54
CA ALA A 342 -7.97 -9.21 -9.75
C ALA A 342 -8.55 -8.02 -10.52
N PRO A 343 -8.25 -7.89 -11.83
CA PRO A 343 -8.80 -6.80 -12.65
C PRO A 343 -10.32 -6.72 -12.57
N ALA A 344 -10.85 -5.53 -12.81
CA ALA A 344 -12.30 -5.26 -12.74
C ALA A 344 -12.94 -5.57 -11.36
N GLY A 345 -12.15 -5.49 -10.28
CA GLY A 345 -12.69 -5.52 -8.92
C GLY A 345 -12.93 -6.90 -8.33
N GLY A 346 -12.27 -7.94 -8.85
CA GLY A 346 -12.37 -9.31 -8.30
C GLY A 346 -11.73 -9.51 -6.92
N GLY A 347 -11.09 -8.47 -6.35
CA GLY A 347 -10.45 -8.54 -5.04
C GLY A 347 -9.03 -9.15 -5.07
N LYS A 348 -8.46 -9.35 -3.89
CA LYS A 348 -7.08 -9.84 -3.73
C LYS A 348 -6.98 -11.34 -3.85
N ILE A 349 -6.11 -11.79 -4.75
CA ILE A 349 -5.78 -13.20 -4.95
C ILE A 349 -4.38 -13.44 -4.39
N PRO A 350 -4.23 -14.20 -3.29
CA PRO A 350 -2.91 -14.57 -2.78
C PRO A 350 -2.26 -15.61 -3.69
N LEU A 351 -0.99 -15.41 -4.00
CA LEU A 351 -0.17 -16.29 -4.80
C LEU A 351 1.02 -16.79 -3.99
N ASN A 352 1.27 -18.08 -4.07
CA ASN A 352 2.37 -18.75 -3.36
C ASN A 352 3.06 -19.75 -4.28
N PRO A 353 4.32 -20.13 -3.97
CA PRO A 353 4.94 -21.29 -4.57
C PRO A 353 4.12 -22.55 -4.31
N ASN A 354 4.17 -23.51 -5.23
CA ASN A 354 3.49 -24.81 -5.07
C ASN A 354 4.26 -25.69 -4.09
N TYR A 355 3.80 -25.78 -2.86
CA TYR A 355 4.30 -26.72 -1.85
C TYR A 355 3.42 -27.96 -1.74
N LEU A 356 2.16 -27.88 -2.11
CA LEU A 356 1.25 -29.02 -2.25
C LEU A 356 1.37 -29.58 -3.67
N LEU A 357 1.91 -30.79 -3.79
CA LEU A 357 2.12 -31.44 -5.09
C LEU A 357 0.97 -32.36 -5.49
N SER A 358 0.41 -33.08 -4.50
CA SER A 358 -0.72 -33.97 -4.71
C SER A 358 -1.55 -34.11 -3.44
N LEU A 359 -2.86 -34.26 -3.59
CA LEU A 359 -3.83 -34.47 -2.51
C LEU A 359 -4.69 -35.67 -2.85
N SER A 360 -4.75 -36.67 -1.96
CA SER A 360 -5.69 -37.78 -1.99
C SER A 360 -6.43 -37.88 -0.67
N SER A 361 -7.36 -38.82 -0.58
CA SER A 361 -8.17 -39.01 0.64
C SER A 361 -7.38 -39.55 1.84
N ASP A 362 -6.24 -40.14 1.61
CA ASP A 362 -5.41 -40.81 2.64
C ASP A 362 -4.03 -40.20 2.76
N ARG A 363 -3.55 -39.51 1.75
CA ARG A 363 -2.16 -39.01 1.70
C ARG A 363 -2.03 -37.72 0.93
N VAL A 364 -1.17 -36.84 1.45
CA VAL A 364 -0.75 -35.60 0.79
C VAL A 364 0.73 -35.70 0.45
N VAL A 365 1.11 -35.28 -0.76
CA VAL A 365 2.50 -35.16 -1.20
C VAL A 365 2.89 -33.70 -1.16
N LEU A 366 3.95 -33.38 -0.44
CA LEU A 366 4.43 -32.03 -0.18
C LEU A 366 5.87 -31.88 -0.63
N ARG A 367 6.29 -30.67 -0.99
CA ARG A 367 7.71 -30.30 -1.06
C ARG A 367 8.04 -29.22 -0.04
N ASN A 368 9.22 -29.27 0.54
CA ASN A 368 9.71 -28.21 1.42
C ASN A 368 10.40 -27.08 0.60
N TYR A 369 10.96 -26.09 1.30
CA TYR A 369 11.67 -24.95 0.71
C TYR A 369 12.99 -25.34 0.01
N GLU A 370 13.59 -26.49 0.35
CA GLU A 370 14.79 -27.05 -0.28
C GLU A 370 14.45 -27.94 -1.49
N GLY A 371 13.15 -28.15 -1.78
CA GLY A 371 12.69 -29.05 -2.85
C GLY A 371 12.59 -30.52 -2.42
N VAL A 372 12.82 -30.84 -1.15
CA VAL A 372 12.67 -32.22 -0.63
C VAL A 372 11.20 -32.58 -0.61
N ILE A 373 10.87 -33.72 -1.24
CA ILE A 373 9.52 -34.27 -1.29
C ILE A 373 9.27 -35.16 -0.08
N THR A 374 8.14 -34.96 0.55
CA THR A 374 7.68 -35.76 1.68
C THR A 374 6.19 -36.07 1.57
N THR A 375 5.71 -36.99 2.39
CA THR A 375 4.28 -37.32 2.46
C THR A 375 3.76 -37.06 3.87
N TYR A 376 2.50 -36.61 3.93
CA TYR A 376 1.73 -36.51 5.18
C TYR A 376 0.52 -37.43 5.07
N GLN A 377 0.30 -38.26 6.11
CA GLN A 377 -0.84 -39.17 6.16
C GLN A 377 -2.07 -38.40 6.65
N GLU A 378 -3.15 -38.43 5.87
CA GLU A 378 -4.42 -37.84 6.27
C GLU A 378 -5.12 -38.69 7.33
N PRO A 379 -5.85 -38.06 8.27
CA PRO A 379 -6.64 -38.79 9.26
C PRO A 379 -7.83 -39.49 8.59
N SER A 380 -7.97 -40.78 8.78
CA SER A 380 -9.15 -41.53 8.34
C SER A 380 -10.38 -41.09 9.13
N ASN A 381 -11.51 -40.92 8.45
CA ASN A 381 -12.82 -40.64 9.07
C ASN A 381 -12.90 -39.30 9.85
N TYR A 382 -12.10 -38.28 9.46
CA TYR A 382 -12.21 -36.96 10.07
C TYR A 382 -13.59 -36.36 9.83
N LYS A 383 -14.24 -35.92 10.91
CA LYS A 383 -15.44 -35.09 10.88
C LYS A 383 -15.24 -33.92 11.83
N SER A 384 -15.49 -32.70 11.35
CA SER A 384 -15.47 -31.52 12.23
C SER A 384 -16.60 -31.63 13.26
N LYS A 385 -16.25 -31.46 14.53
CA LYS A 385 -17.22 -31.47 15.62
C LYS A 385 -17.82 -30.08 15.90
N CYS A 386 -17.34 -29.05 15.25
CA CYS A 386 -17.79 -27.67 15.49
C CYS A 386 -19.28 -27.46 15.12
N CYS A 387 -19.86 -28.34 14.28
CA CYS A 387 -21.28 -28.31 13.90
C CYS A 387 -22.18 -29.20 14.78
N GLU A 388 -21.62 -29.91 15.78
CA GLU A 388 -22.43 -30.69 16.70
C GLU A 388 -23.13 -29.76 17.71
N PRO A 389 -24.43 -30.03 18.06
CA PRO A 389 -25.20 -29.16 18.95
C PRO A 389 -24.54 -28.87 20.31
N LYS A 390 -23.81 -29.86 20.88
CA LYS A 390 -23.08 -29.70 22.14
C LYS A 390 -21.91 -28.71 22.05
N PHE A 391 -21.29 -28.57 20.87
CA PHE A 391 -20.22 -27.59 20.64
C PHE A 391 -20.78 -26.20 20.32
N ALA A 392 -21.98 -26.13 19.69
CA ALA A 392 -22.67 -24.87 19.46
C ALA A 392 -23.06 -24.16 20.78
N GLU A 393 -23.29 -24.90 21.87
CA GLU A 393 -23.51 -24.33 23.20
C GLU A 393 -22.27 -23.65 23.81
N CYS A 394 -21.06 -24.11 23.48
CA CYS A 394 -19.80 -23.48 23.90
C CYS A 394 -19.56 -22.13 23.21
N MET A 395 -20.20 -21.91 22.08
CA MET A 395 -20.07 -20.73 21.24
C MET A 395 -21.31 -19.81 21.39
N ARG A 396 -21.69 -19.46 22.62
CA ARG A 396 -22.84 -18.61 22.93
C ARG A 396 -22.77 -17.17 22.39
N HIS A 397 -22.03 -16.92 21.36
CA HIS A 397 -21.98 -15.61 20.70
C HIS A 397 -22.70 -15.66 19.35
N ASN A 398 -23.63 -14.73 19.17
CA ASN A 398 -24.40 -14.47 17.94
C ASN A 398 -23.55 -14.21 16.68
N GLU A 399 -22.22 -14.31 16.78
CA GLU A 399 -21.28 -14.09 15.68
C GLU A 399 -21.16 -15.26 14.70
N LEU A 400 -21.63 -16.46 15.07
CA LEU A 400 -21.54 -17.66 14.24
C LEU A 400 -22.87 -18.07 13.56
N SER A 401 -23.93 -17.28 13.67
CA SER A 401 -25.25 -17.60 13.17
C SER A 401 -25.41 -17.56 11.64
N HIS A 402 -24.36 -17.18 10.91
CA HIS A 402 -24.40 -17.15 9.45
C HIS A 402 -23.38 -18.15 8.86
N GLY A 403 -23.86 -19.32 8.46
CA GLY A 403 -23.14 -20.20 7.54
C GLY A 403 -22.49 -21.47 8.09
N ALA A 404 -22.92 -22.00 9.23
CA ALA A 404 -22.34 -23.21 9.84
C ALA A 404 -22.37 -24.50 8.96
N ASN A 405 -23.10 -24.51 7.87
CA ASN A 405 -23.22 -25.65 6.97
C ASN A 405 -22.55 -25.47 5.60
N GLU A 406 -21.73 -24.45 5.44
CA GLU A 406 -21.14 -24.19 4.14
C GLU A 406 -19.68 -24.67 4.10
N SER A 407 -19.36 -25.64 3.22
CA SER A 407 -17.99 -25.95 2.83
C SER A 407 -17.35 -24.74 2.17
N PHE A 408 -16.20 -24.26 2.68
CA PHE A 408 -15.45 -23.18 2.08
C PHE A 408 -14.46 -23.64 1.00
N ILE A 409 -14.39 -24.93 0.74
CA ILE A 409 -13.46 -25.53 -0.22
C ILE A 409 -14.27 -26.11 -1.38
N GLY A 410 -13.92 -25.74 -2.61
CA GLY A 410 -14.46 -26.29 -3.84
C GLY A 410 -14.89 -25.24 -4.87
N ILE A 411 -14.56 -25.51 -6.13
CA ILE A 411 -14.89 -24.67 -7.28
C ILE A 411 -16.42 -24.60 -7.48
N GLU A 412 -17.14 -25.66 -7.18
CA GLU A 412 -18.60 -25.74 -7.35
C GLU A 412 -19.34 -24.64 -6.60
N LYS A 413 -18.87 -24.26 -5.42
CA LYS A 413 -19.45 -23.19 -4.62
C LYS A 413 -19.16 -21.80 -5.18
N LEU A 414 -18.00 -21.62 -5.77
CA LEU A 414 -17.62 -20.37 -6.46
C LEU A 414 -18.47 -20.18 -7.72
N LEU A 415 -18.83 -21.27 -8.41
CA LEU A 415 -19.64 -21.23 -9.62
C LEU A 415 -21.13 -21.03 -9.37
N SER A 416 -21.61 -21.36 -8.17
CA SER A 416 -23.07 -21.37 -7.88
C SER A 416 -23.66 -20.01 -7.54
N LYS A 417 -22.87 -19.01 -7.11
CA LYS A 417 -23.43 -17.80 -6.54
C LYS A 417 -23.35 -16.51 -7.35
N HIS A 418 -22.35 -16.24 -8.19
CA HIS A 418 -22.24 -14.92 -8.85
C HIS A 418 -21.38 -14.85 -10.12
N ASN A 419 -21.02 -15.94 -10.77
CA ASN A 419 -20.01 -15.93 -11.81
C ASN A 419 -20.52 -16.00 -13.25
N ARG A 420 -21.68 -15.45 -13.54
CA ARG A 420 -22.11 -15.33 -14.95
C ARG A 420 -21.34 -14.26 -15.73
N ASP A 421 -20.61 -13.38 -15.02
CA ASP A 421 -20.01 -12.18 -15.57
C ASP A 421 -18.47 -12.12 -15.49
N ILE A 422 -17.81 -13.20 -15.07
CA ILE A 422 -16.34 -13.23 -15.04
C ILE A 422 -15.82 -13.86 -16.33
N SER A 423 -15.25 -13.04 -17.20
CA SER A 423 -14.46 -13.51 -18.35
C SER A 423 -13.12 -14.06 -17.88
N LEU A 424 -12.73 -15.21 -18.42
CA LEU A 424 -11.39 -15.79 -18.22
C LEU A 424 -10.32 -14.99 -18.95
N THR A 425 -10.69 -14.09 -19.83
CA THR A 425 -9.79 -13.18 -20.53
C THR A 425 -10.09 -11.75 -20.11
N PRO A 426 -9.09 -10.97 -19.62
CA PRO A 426 -9.25 -9.54 -19.43
C PRO A 426 -9.64 -8.91 -20.75
N SER A 427 -10.83 -8.44 -20.91
CA SER A 427 -11.26 -7.66 -22.06
C SER A 427 -11.68 -6.27 -21.58
N ASN A 428 -11.26 -5.26 -22.35
CA ASN A 428 -11.69 -3.86 -22.13
C ASN A 428 -13.18 -3.64 -22.38
N ASN A 429 -13.92 -4.69 -22.75
CA ASN A 429 -15.32 -4.65 -23.15
C ASN A 429 -16.30 -5.08 -22.06
N PHE A 430 -15.97 -4.91 -20.79
CA PHE A 430 -16.97 -4.98 -19.74
C PHE A 430 -17.83 -3.70 -19.74
N HIS A 431 -18.53 -3.43 -20.84
CA HIS A 431 -19.75 -2.62 -20.81
C HIS A 431 -20.87 -3.56 -20.36
N LEU A 432 -21.21 -3.41 -19.14
CA LEU A 432 -22.28 -4.17 -18.51
C LEU A 432 -23.61 -3.44 -18.68
N HIS A 433 -24.56 -4.21 -19.06
CA HIS A 433 -25.99 -3.91 -18.96
C HIS A 433 -26.45 -3.78 -17.50
#